data_95473c7d8d5d3a65db06d14bdc8983aa
#
_entry.id   95473c7d8d5d3a65db06d14bdc8983aa
#
_cell.length_a   1.000
_cell.length_b   1.000
_cell.length_c   1.000
_cell.angle_alpha   90.00
_cell.angle_beta   90.00
_cell.angle_gamma   90.00
#
_symmetry.space_group_name_H-M   'P 1'
#
loop_
_entity.id
_entity.type
_entity.pdbx_description
1 polymer ?
#
loop_
_entity_poly.entity_id
_entity_poly.type
_entity_poly.pdbx_seq_one_letter_code
_entity_poly.pdbx_strand_id
1 'polypeptide(L)' 'MKILHLVKKDLAPTEKAILAAHRNGHEVEVIDLRTNTDYARIVDQIAASDKIISW' A
#
# COMPACT_ATOMS: atom_id res chain seq x y z
N MET A 1 9.40 10.41 -1.11
CA MET A 1 8.29 10.13 -0.18
C MET A 1 7.82 8.71 -0.35
N LYS A 2 7.70 7.97 0.71
CA LYS A 2 7.25 6.57 0.67
C LYS A 2 5.77 6.48 1.03
N ILE A 3 4.98 5.87 0.15
CA ILE A 3 3.54 5.68 0.30
C ILE A 3 3.26 4.18 0.47
N LEU A 4 2.55 3.82 1.53
CA LEU A 4 2.13 2.45 1.79
C LEU A 4 0.64 2.30 1.50
N HIS A 5 0.30 1.33 0.64
CA HIS A 5 -1.09 0.96 0.37
C HIS A 5 -1.43 -0.34 1.09
N LEU A 6 -2.42 -0.30 1.96
CA LEU A 6 -2.96 -1.47 2.64
C LEU A 6 -4.23 -1.91 1.92
N VAL A 7 -4.21 -3.10 1.35
CA VAL A 7 -5.29 -3.62 0.51
C VAL A 7 -6.04 -4.71 1.26
N LYS A 8 -7.35 -4.54 1.42
CA LYS A 8 -8.23 -5.49 2.10
C LYS A 8 -9.20 -6.19 1.15
N LYS A 9 -9.26 -5.75 -0.10
CA LYS A 9 -10.22 -6.23 -1.11
C LYS A 9 -9.58 -6.17 -2.49
N ASP A 10 -10.23 -6.76 -3.48
CA ASP A 10 -9.83 -6.58 -4.87
C ASP A 10 -10.00 -5.12 -5.27
N LEU A 11 -8.97 -4.56 -5.89
CA LEU A 11 -9.00 -3.17 -6.33
C LEU A 11 -9.78 -3.04 -7.63
N ALA A 12 -10.68 -2.06 -7.68
CA ALA A 12 -11.35 -1.67 -8.91
C ALA A 12 -10.33 -1.09 -9.91
N PRO A 13 -10.63 -1.07 -11.22
CA PRO A 13 -9.72 -0.48 -12.21
C PRO A 13 -9.32 0.97 -11.89
N THR A 14 -10.25 1.76 -11.37
CA THR A 14 -9.97 3.15 -10.96
C THR A 14 -8.97 3.19 -9.81
N GLU A 15 -9.11 2.30 -8.83
CA GLU A 15 -8.18 2.22 -7.70
C GLU A 15 -6.78 1.80 -8.14
N LYS A 16 -6.69 0.86 -9.08
CA LYS A 16 -5.41 0.45 -9.68
C LYS A 16 -4.75 1.60 -10.44
N ALA A 17 -5.53 2.42 -11.11
CA ALA A 17 -5.03 3.59 -11.82
C ALA A 17 -4.45 4.62 -10.84
N ILE A 18 -5.10 4.84 -9.71
CA ILE A 18 -4.61 5.71 -8.65
C ILE A 18 -3.28 5.19 -8.10
N LEU A 19 -3.19 3.90 -7.86
CA LEU A 19 -1.96 3.26 -7.39
C LEU A 19 -0.81 3.46 -8.38
N ALA A 20 -1.08 3.25 -9.66
CA ALA A 20 -0.09 3.44 -10.72
C ALA A 20 0.37 4.91 -10.81
N ALA A 21 -0.55 5.85 -10.64
CA ALA A 21 -0.21 7.27 -10.62
C ALA A 21 0.69 7.63 -9.45
N HIS A 22 0.47 7.05 -8.28
CA HIS A 22 1.32 7.26 -7.11
C HIS A 22 2.73 6.71 -7.30
N ARG A 23 2.89 5.59 -8.01
CA ARG A 23 4.21 5.04 -8.32
C ARG A 23 5.04 5.96 -9.20
N ASN A 24 4.38 6.80 -9.95
CA ASN A 24 5.05 7.74 -10.86
C ASN A 24 5.56 8.94 -10.04
N GLY A 25 6.79 8.89 -9.60
CA GLY A 25 7.43 9.95 -8.83
C GLY A 25 7.50 9.71 -7.32
N HIS A 26 6.97 8.58 -6.83
CA HIS A 26 7.02 8.22 -5.41
C HIS A 26 7.43 6.77 -5.22
N GLU A 27 8.04 6.49 -4.07
CA GLU A 27 8.29 5.11 -3.66
C GLU A 27 6.98 4.54 -3.09
N VAL A 28 6.48 3.46 -3.69
CA VAL A 28 5.20 2.86 -3.31
C VAL A 28 5.39 1.40 -2.92
N GLU A 29 4.87 1.04 -1.76
CA GLU A 29 4.79 -0.33 -1.29
C GLU A 29 3.32 -0.73 -1.18
N VAL A 30 2.98 -1.95 -1.58
CA VAL A 30 1.62 -2.47 -1.51
C VAL A 30 1.61 -3.74 -0.66
N ILE A 31 0.74 -3.78 0.34
CA ILE A 31 0.56 -4.97 1.20
C ILE A 31 -0.89 -5.42 1.08
N ASP A 32 -1.08 -6.67 0.63
CA ASP A 32 -2.40 -7.30 0.58
C ASP A 32 -2.66 -8.02 1.89
N LEU A 33 -3.54 -7.46 2.71
CA LEU A 33 -3.86 -8.00 4.04
C LEU A 33 -4.66 -9.29 3.99
N ARG A 34 -5.19 -9.67 2.81
CA ARG A 34 -5.91 -10.94 2.66
C ARG A 34 -4.96 -12.14 2.61
N THR A 35 -3.75 -11.93 2.11
CA THR A 35 -2.76 -13.00 1.92
C THR A 35 -1.55 -12.86 2.82
N ASN A 36 -1.23 -11.65 3.25
CA ASN A 36 -0.06 -11.36 4.08
C ASN A 36 -0.48 -11.27 5.54
N THR A 37 -0.06 -12.24 6.35
CA THR A 37 -0.38 -12.31 7.78
C THR A 37 0.81 -11.97 8.68
N ASP A 38 1.91 -11.53 8.12
CA ASP A 38 3.09 -11.11 8.88
C ASP A 38 2.87 -9.70 9.44
N TYR A 39 2.17 -9.63 10.55
CA TYR A 39 1.80 -8.36 11.16
C TYR A 39 3.00 -7.56 11.67
N ALA A 40 4.05 -8.23 12.12
CA ALA A 40 5.27 -7.54 12.55
C ALA A 40 5.90 -6.76 11.41
N ARG A 41 5.97 -7.37 10.23
CA ARG A 41 6.50 -6.72 9.03
C ARG A 41 5.59 -5.57 8.56
N ILE A 42 4.28 -5.77 8.66
CA ILE A 42 3.29 -4.74 8.30
C ILE A 42 3.50 -3.51 9.19
N VAL A 43 3.64 -3.70 10.49
CA VAL A 43 3.90 -2.61 11.44
C VAL A 43 5.21 -1.88 11.10
N ASP A 44 6.26 -2.62 10.77
CA ASP A 44 7.55 -2.04 10.36
C ASP A 44 7.39 -1.17 9.11
N GLN A 45 6.62 -1.62 8.13
CA GLN A 45 6.36 -0.87 6.90
C GLN A 45 5.54 0.39 7.18
N ILE A 46 4.56 0.31 8.09
CA ILE A 46 3.77 1.47 8.50
C ILE A 46 4.69 2.53 9.12
N ALA A 47 5.57 2.12 10.03
CA ALA A 47 6.50 3.02 10.69
C ALA A 47 7.50 3.65 9.72
N ALA A 48 7.89 2.92 8.66
CA ALA A 48 8.85 3.39 7.67
C ALA A 48 8.23 4.25 6.56
N SER A 49 6.90 4.34 6.50
CA SER A 49 6.20 5.04 5.43
C SER A 49 5.83 6.46 5.83
N ASP A 50 5.91 7.40 4.87
CA ASP A 50 5.53 8.78 5.10
C ASP A 50 4.02 8.98 5.04
N LYS A 51 3.35 8.17 4.23
CA LYS A 51 1.90 8.23 4.05
C LYS A 51 1.33 6.84 3.91
N ILE A 52 0.14 6.62 4.49
CA ILE A 52 -0.55 5.33 4.46
C ILE A 52 -1.94 5.53 3.88
N ILE A 53 -2.29 4.70 2.91
CA ILE A 53 -3.60 4.68 2.28
C ILE A 53 -4.19 3.29 2.49
N SER A 54 -5.38 3.22 3.08
CA SER A 54 -6.11 1.97 3.30
C SER A 54 -7.25 1.84 2.30
N TRP A 55 -7.31 0.71 1.64
CA TRP A 55 -8.38 0.39 0.68
C TRP A 55 -9.41 -0.55 1.26
#